data_a8f49a5523c1fa5776c4c52778c6b3c5
#
_entry.id   a8f49a5523c1fa5776c4c52778c6b3c5
#
_cell.length_a   1.000
_cell.length_b   1.000
_cell.length_c   1.000
_cell.angle_alpha   90.00
_cell.angle_beta   90.00
_cell.angle_gamma   90.00
#
_symmetry.space_group_name_H-M   'P 1'
#
loop_
_entity.id
_entity.type
_entity.pdbx_description
1 polymer ?
#
loop_
_entity_poly.entity_id
_entity_poly.type
_entity_poly.pdbx_seq_one_letter_code
_entity_poly.pdbx_strand_id
1 'polypeptide(L)'
;MFGTSQKLSKNRSLELAYEGQNINFTNSYKYLGCVVDSTLSLNQFFQNGYKNGSNRLKLLSKMRPFLTREACYKIYTTMILPLLTNNSLIILQITRTRQAALTSIENRANTIINGSTNYNQILRVPSTISVIKKNACCIVRKCINNTICDNFTKYFELFEHDVNTRNNCKMIRLPKVKLEFARKSFYYSGAKIYNELPLIIRTSESYIDFKKLLKEHFKWILTILIF
;
A
#
# COMPACT_ATOMS: atom_id res chain seq x y z
N MET A 1 1.95 23.88 -5.03
CA MET A 1 3.37 23.78 -4.64
C MET A 1 3.53 22.76 -3.53
N PHE A 2 4.57 21.93 -3.58
CA PHE A 2 4.86 20.91 -2.56
C PHE A 2 6.26 21.12 -2.00
N GLY A 3 6.43 20.92 -0.71
CA GLY A 3 7.75 21.10 -0.09
C GLY A 3 7.73 20.93 1.43
N THR A 4 8.88 21.16 2.06
CA THR A 4 8.96 21.24 3.52
C THR A 4 8.28 22.51 4.02
N SER A 5 7.75 22.51 5.25
CA SER A 5 7.08 23.67 5.84
C SER A 5 7.94 24.94 5.78
N GLN A 6 9.26 24.81 5.97
CA GLN A 6 10.20 25.93 5.86
C GLN A 6 10.34 26.50 4.43
N LYS A 7 10.33 25.62 3.40
CA LYS A 7 10.36 26.08 1.99
C LYS A 7 9.05 26.70 1.57
N LEU A 8 7.93 26.14 2.02
CA LEU A 8 6.59 26.65 1.72
C LEU A 8 6.36 28.03 2.33
N SER A 9 6.87 28.30 3.54
CA SER A 9 6.74 29.60 4.20
C SER A 9 7.54 30.68 3.45
N LYS A 10 8.70 30.35 2.87
CA LYS A 10 9.54 31.30 2.11
C LYS A 10 8.95 31.66 0.74
N ASN A 11 8.13 30.81 0.14
CA ASN A 11 7.65 30.97 -1.24
C ASN A 11 6.16 31.38 -1.32
N ARG A 12 5.58 31.91 -0.25
CA ARG A 12 4.18 32.36 -0.24
C ARG A 12 3.91 33.62 -1.08
N SER A 13 4.96 34.29 -1.59
CA SER A 13 4.85 35.50 -2.42
C SER A 13 4.71 35.23 -3.92
N LEU A 14 4.65 33.97 -4.35
CA LEU A 14 4.43 33.64 -5.76
C LEU A 14 2.97 33.83 -6.12
N GLU A 15 2.67 34.82 -6.93
CA GLU A 15 1.37 35.02 -7.56
C GLU A 15 1.31 34.23 -8.86
N LEU A 16 0.33 33.34 -8.97
CA LEU A 16 0.07 32.59 -10.19
C LEU A 16 -1.27 33.04 -10.76
N ALA A 17 -1.29 33.40 -12.03
CA ALA A 17 -2.49 33.74 -12.75
C ALA A 17 -2.65 32.84 -13.99
N TYR A 18 -3.87 32.46 -14.31
CA TYR A 18 -4.24 31.75 -15.53
C TYR A 18 -5.45 32.46 -16.16
N GLU A 19 -5.36 32.81 -17.42
CA GLU A 19 -6.41 33.56 -18.15
C GLU A 19 -6.94 34.81 -17.40
N GLY A 20 -6.00 35.54 -16.74
CA GLY A 20 -6.36 36.73 -15.97
C GLY A 20 -6.99 36.50 -14.59
N GLN A 21 -7.14 35.24 -14.17
CA GLN A 21 -7.62 34.87 -12.84
C GLN A 21 -6.46 34.44 -11.93
N ASN A 22 -6.42 35.00 -10.73
CA ASN A 22 -5.41 34.64 -9.74
C ASN A 22 -5.71 33.25 -9.16
N ILE A 23 -4.70 32.37 -9.17
CA ILE A 23 -4.77 31.03 -8.59
C ILE A 23 -4.32 31.09 -7.14
N ASN A 24 -5.24 30.86 -6.21
CA ASN A 24 -4.93 30.86 -4.78
C ASN A 24 -4.23 29.59 -4.35
N PHE A 25 -3.25 29.73 -3.46
CA PHE A 25 -2.58 28.58 -2.82
C PHE A 25 -3.52 27.90 -1.85
N THR A 26 -3.60 26.57 -1.94
CA THR A 26 -4.33 25.74 -1.00
C THR A 26 -3.36 24.85 -0.21
N ASN A 27 -3.64 24.61 1.07
CA ASN A 27 -2.81 23.73 1.91
C ASN A 27 -3.06 22.25 1.61
N SER A 28 -4.23 21.90 1.08
CA SER A 28 -4.59 20.55 0.66
C SER A 28 -5.54 20.59 -0.52
N TYR A 29 -5.47 19.56 -1.36
CA TYR A 29 -6.34 19.41 -2.52
C TYR A 29 -6.80 17.94 -2.63
N LYS A 30 -8.09 17.75 -2.94
CA LYS A 30 -8.65 16.42 -3.17
C LYS A 30 -8.55 16.06 -4.65
N TYR A 31 -7.75 15.07 -4.97
CA TYR A 31 -7.56 14.57 -6.34
C TYR A 31 -7.90 13.08 -6.41
N LEU A 32 -8.85 12.69 -7.25
CA LEU A 32 -9.30 11.30 -7.43
C LEU A 32 -9.57 10.56 -6.10
N GLY A 33 -10.19 11.23 -5.15
CA GLY A 33 -10.50 10.68 -3.82
C GLY A 33 -9.33 10.69 -2.82
N CYS A 34 -8.13 11.05 -3.26
CA CYS A 34 -6.97 11.21 -2.40
C CYS A 34 -6.84 12.68 -1.96
N VAL A 35 -6.69 12.92 -0.66
CA VAL A 35 -6.36 14.25 -0.14
C VAL A 35 -4.86 14.38 -0.07
N VAL A 36 -4.33 15.26 -0.91
CA VAL A 36 -2.89 15.56 -1.01
C VAL A 36 -2.63 16.88 -0.29
N ASP A 37 -1.80 16.86 0.73
CA ASP A 37 -1.38 18.07 1.46
C ASP A 37 -0.08 18.63 0.87
N SER A 38 0.18 19.92 1.11
CA SER A 38 1.35 20.63 0.58
C SER A 38 2.69 20.03 1.03
N THR A 39 2.71 19.30 2.14
CA THR A 39 3.90 18.61 2.66
C THR A 39 4.01 17.16 2.18
N LEU A 40 3.02 16.66 1.42
CA LEU A 40 2.91 15.27 0.98
C LEU A 40 2.99 14.26 2.15
N SER A 41 2.52 14.65 3.33
CA SER A 41 2.47 13.76 4.51
C SER A 41 1.42 12.67 4.38
N LEU A 42 0.37 12.94 3.60
CA LEU A 42 -0.79 12.05 3.36
C LEU A 42 -1.49 11.62 4.67
N ASN A 43 -1.30 12.41 5.75
CA ASN A 43 -1.90 12.11 7.04
C ASN A 43 -3.42 12.11 6.98
N GLN A 44 -4.01 13.14 6.38
CA GLN A 44 -5.45 13.27 6.26
C GLN A 44 -6.06 12.14 5.42
N PHE A 45 -5.38 11.76 4.34
CA PHE A 45 -5.81 10.62 3.51
C PHE A 45 -5.85 9.33 4.31
N PHE A 46 -4.77 9.02 5.05
CA PHE A 46 -4.70 7.83 5.90
C PHE A 46 -5.77 7.86 7.01
N GLN A 47 -5.93 8.98 7.69
CA GLN A 47 -6.93 9.14 8.76
C GLN A 47 -8.36 8.95 8.26
N ASN A 48 -8.69 9.47 7.07
CA ASN A 48 -10.01 9.29 6.46
C ASN A 48 -10.28 7.81 6.14
N GLY A 49 -9.32 7.12 5.53
CA GLY A 49 -9.43 5.68 5.27
C GLY A 49 -9.60 4.85 6.55
N TYR A 50 -8.77 5.13 7.57
CA TYR A 50 -8.84 4.49 8.87
C TYR A 50 -10.17 4.73 9.57
N LYS A 51 -10.66 5.98 9.63
CA LYS A 51 -11.95 6.35 10.22
C LYS A 51 -13.11 5.64 9.53
N ASN A 52 -13.14 5.65 8.20
CA ASN A 52 -14.18 4.98 7.43
C ASN A 52 -14.15 3.45 7.63
N GLY A 53 -12.98 2.84 7.59
CA GLY A 53 -12.81 1.41 7.89
C GLY A 53 -13.26 1.06 9.30
N SER A 54 -12.86 1.84 10.31
CA SER A 54 -13.25 1.64 11.70
C SER A 54 -14.77 1.79 11.92
N ASN A 55 -15.42 2.76 11.27
CA ASN A 55 -16.87 2.95 11.35
C ASN A 55 -17.64 1.76 10.75
N ARG A 56 -17.19 1.27 9.58
CA ARG A 56 -17.80 0.06 8.98
C ARG A 56 -17.57 -1.18 9.83
N LEU A 57 -16.41 -1.28 10.48
CA LEU A 57 -16.14 -2.38 11.41
C LEU A 57 -17.06 -2.34 12.65
N LYS A 58 -17.34 -1.15 13.18
CA LYS A 58 -18.33 -0.97 14.25
C LYS A 58 -19.73 -1.41 13.80
N LEU A 59 -20.12 -1.09 12.56
CA LEU A 59 -21.40 -1.55 12.00
C LEU A 59 -21.43 -3.06 11.86
N LEU A 60 -20.37 -3.67 11.33
CA LEU A 60 -20.25 -5.13 11.24
C LEU A 60 -20.37 -5.81 12.61
N SER A 61 -19.77 -5.22 13.66
CA SER A 61 -19.89 -5.72 15.04
C SER A 61 -21.35 -5.75 15.53
N LYS A 62 -22.13 -4.71 15.22
CA LYS A 62 -23.57 -4.67 15.56
C LYS A 62 -24.39 -5.70 14.79
N MET A 63 -24.01 -5.98 13.54
CA MET A 63 -24.71 -6.95 12.69
C MET A 63 -24.28 -8.41 12.97
N ARG A 64 -23.17 -8.61 13.70
CA ARG A 64 -22.58 -9.93 13.95
C ARG A 64 -23.56 -11.00 14.45
N PRO A 65 -24.51 -10.70 15.38
CA PRO A 65 -25.46 -11.69 15.86
C PRO A 65 -26.39 -12.28 14.77
N PHE A 66 -26.60 -11.54 13.68
CA PHE A 66 -27.49 -11.92 12.57
C PHE A 66 -26.75 -12.50 11.37
N LEU A 67 -25.42 -12.61 11.44
CA LEU A 67 -24.59 -13.01 10.30
C LEU A 67 -23.78 -14.26 10.64
N THR A 68 -23.58 -15.12 9.63
CA THR A 68 -22.62 -16.21 9.73
C THR A 68 -21.19 -15.67 9.74
N ARG A 69 -20.27 -16.46 10.22
CA ARG A 69 -18.83 -16.12 10.26
C ARG A 69 -18.28 -15.84 8.86
N GLU A 70 -18.65 -16.65 7.90
CA GLU A 70 -18.26 -16.54 6.49
C GLU A 70 -18.82 -15.26 5.84
N ALA A 71 -20.08 -14.90 6.18
CA ALA A 71 -20.67 -13.64 5.72
C ALA A 71 -19.90 -12.43 6.29
N CYS A 72 -19.59 -12.45 7.59
CA CYS A 72 -18.77 -11.40 8.22
C CYS A 72 -17.40 -11.28 7.57
N TYR A 73 -16.73 -12.40 7.28
CA TYR A 73 -15.45 -12.42 6.59
C TYR A 73 -15.56 -11.83 5.17
N LYS A 74 -16.58 -12.20 4.41
CA LYS A 74 -16.85 -11.63 3.08
C LYS A 74 -17.09 -10.13 3.14
N ILE A 75 -17.92 -9.65 4.07
CA ILE A 75 -18.16 -8.21 4.27
C ILE A 75 -16.84 -7.48 4.60
N TYR A 76 -16.02 -8.02 5.51
CA TYR A 76 -14.73 -7.42 5.82
C TYR A 76 -13.84 -7.32 4.59
N THR A 77 -13.68 -8.41 3.84
CA THR A 77 -12.75 -8.46 2.70
C THR A 77 -13.22 -7.66 1.50
N THR A 78 -14.53 -7.48 1.30
CA THR A 78 -15.09 -6.75 0.15
C THR A 78 -15.40 -5.30 0.44
N MET A 79 -15.76 -4.93 1.69
CA MET A 79 -16.22 -3.59 2.01
C MET A 79 -15.31 -2.80 2.95
N ILE A 80 -14.54 -3.46 3.82
CA ILE A 80 -13.70 -2.78 4.81
C ILE A 80 -12.24 -2.75 4.34
N LEU A 81 -11.67 -3.90 4.00
CA LEU A 81 -10.29 -4.01 3.55
C LEU A 81 -9.95 -3.09 2.36
N PRO A 82 -10.80 -2.94 1.32
CA PRO A 82 -10.52 -2.02 0.22
C PRO A 82 -10.39 -0.56 0.64
N LEU A 83 -11.12 -0.11 1.67
CA LEU A 83 -10.97 1.26 2.19
C LEU A 83 -9.60 1.50 2.82
N LEU A 84 -9.02 0.47 3.43
CA LEU A 84 -7.72 0.51 4.08
C LEU A 84 -6.57 0.33 3.07
N THR A 85 -6.84 -0.30 1.92
CA THR A 85 -5.86 -0.59 0.88
C THR A 85 -6.02 0.27 -0.37
N ASN A 86 -7.03 1.16 -0.40
CA ASN A 86 -7.22 2.09 -1.50
C ASN A 86 -5.97 2.97 -1.66
N ASN A 87 -5.55 3.18 -2.92
CA ASN A 87 -4.31 3.89 -3.23
C ASN A 87 -3.08 3.32 -2.50
N SER A 88 -2.98 1.98 -2.46
CA SER A 88 -1.95 1.24 -1.72
C SER A 88 -0.52 1.69 -2.01
N LEU A 89 -0.24 2.23 -3.20
CA LEU A 89 1.08 2.76 -3.56
C LEU A 89 1.45 4.00 -2.74
N ILE A 90 0.46 4.83 -2.43
CA ILE A 90 0.64 6.02 -1.60
C ILE A 90 0.87 5.62 -0.13
N ILE A 91 0.19 4.53 0.29
CA ILE A 91 0.25 4.04 1.68
C ILE A 91 1.52 3.23 1.96
N LEU A 92 2.35 2.90 0.95
CA LEU A 92 3.64 2.20 1.18
C LEU A 92 4.55 2.91 2.20
N GLN A 93 4.37 4.20 2.41
CA GLN A 93 5.06 4.99 3.43
C GLN A 93 4.46 4.79 4.84
N ILE A 94 4.23 3.54 5.23
CA ILE A 94 3.59 3.27 6.52
C ILE A 94 4.59 3.51 7.66
N THR A 95 4.31 4.51 8.49
CA THR A 95 5.00 4.70 9.77
C THR A 95 4.63 3.60 10.76
N ARG A 96 5.46 3.36 11.77
CA ARG A 96 5.15 2.39 12.85
C ARG A 96 3.79 2.65 13.49
N THR A 97 3.45 3.92 13.72
CA THR A 97 2.15 4.33 14.28
C THR A 97 0.99 3.93 13.37
N ARG A 98 1.10 4.19 12.05
CA ARG A 98 0.07 3.79 11.07
C ARG A 98 -0.06 2.27 10.98
N GLN A 99 1.07 1.57 11.04
CA GLN A 99 1.09 0.10 11.06
C GLN A 99 0.34 -0.44 12.28
N ALA A 100 0.63 0.06 13.47
CA ALA A 100 -0.07 -0.32 14.69
C ALA A 100 -1.59 -0.06 14.61
N ALA A 101 -1.99 1.08 14.03
CA ALA A 101 -3.40 1.39 13.81
C ALA A 101 -4.10 0.38 12.88
N LEU A 102 -3.46 -0.01 11.78
CA LEU A 102 -4.00 -1.04 10.86
C LEU A 102 -4.09 -2.40 11.55
N THR A 103 -3.06 -2.82 12.27
CA THR A 103 -3.06 -4.06 13.04
C THR A 103 -4.17 -4.08 14.10
N SER A 104 -4.45 -2.93 14.75
CA SER A 104 -5.58 -2.83 15.69
C SER A 104 -6.94 -3.09 15.02
N ILE A 105 -7.16 -2.56 13.79
CA ILE A 105 -8.39 -2.88 13.03
C ILE A 105 -8.44 -4.37 12.69
N GLU A 106 -7.34 -4.96 12.23
CA GLU A 106 -7.26 -6.38 11.87
C GLU A 106 -7.58 -7.28 13.07
N ASN A 107 -7.00 -6.99 14.24
CA ASN A 107 -7.26 -7.75 15.47
C ASN A 107 -8.74 -7.64 15.88
N ARG A 108 -9.31 -6.45 15.85
CA ARG A 108 -10.74 -6.25 16.14
C ARG A 108 -11.63 -6.98 15.14
N ALA A 109 -11.28 -6.98 13.85
CA ALA A 109 -12.00 -7.72 12.82
C ALA A 109 -11.95 -9.24 13.08
N ASN A 110 -10.79 -9.77 13.44
CA ASN A 110 -10.62 -11.18 13.79
C ASN A 110 -11.50 -11.55 14.99
N THR A 111 -11.54 -10.73 16.03
CA THR A 111 -12.41 -10.94 17.21
C THR A 111 -13.90 -10.92 16.82
N ILE A 112 -14.33 -9.97 16.00
CA ILE A 112 -15.72 -9.86 15.54
C ILE A 112 -16.11 -11.07 14.71
N ILE A 113 -15.26 -11.51 13.77
CA ILE A 113 -15.54 -12.62 12.86
C ILE A 113 -15.59 -13.96 13.60
N ASN A 114 -14.59 -14.23 14.46
CA ASN A 114 -14.45 -15.52 15.10
C ASN A 114 -15.20 -15.62 16.44
N GLY A 115 -15.50 -14.50 17.11
CA GLY A 115 -16.11 -14.51 18.44
C GLY A 115 -15.17 -15.09 19.51
N SER A 116 -15.76 -15.45 20.65
CA SER A 116 -15.05 -16.05 21.80
C SER A 116 -14.99 -17.57 21.77
N THR A 117 -15.52 -18.23 20.75
CA THR A 117 -15.63 -19.69 20.66
C THR A 117 -14.37 -20.30 20.04
N ASN A 118 -13.91 -21.39 20.64
CA ASN A 118 -12.83 -22.24 20.10
C ASN A 118 -13.32 -22.99 18.85
N TYR A 119 -13.17 -22.38 17.70
CA TYR A 119 -13.42 -23.05 16.43
C TYR A 119 -12.18 -23.84 16.01
N ASN A 120 -12.38 -25.06 15.48
CA ASN A 120 -11.30 -25.86 14.90
C ASN A 120 -10.63 -25.20 13.70
N GLN A 121 -11.27 -24.21 13.09
CA GLN A 121 -10.73 -23.37 12.02
C GLN A 121 -11.00 -21.90 12.29
N ILE A 122 -9.94 -21.14 12.47
CA ILE A 122 -10.02 -19.68 12.64
C ILE A 122 -9.94 -19.02 11.24
N LEU A 123 -10.97 -18.22 10.89
CA LEU A 123 -10.92 -17.37 9.69
C LEU A 123 -10.11 -16.11 9.98
N ARG A 124 -8.84 -16.13 9.62
CA ARG A 124 -7.98 -14.93 9.78
C ARG A 124 -8.19 -13.96 8.65
N VAL A 125 -8.39 -12.69 8.98
CA VAL A 125 -8.46 -11.63 7.98
C VAL A 125 -7.07 -11.40 7.36
N PRO A 126 -7.01 -11.04 6.06
CA PRO A 126 -5.75 -10.70 5.42
C PRO A 126 -5.09 -9.49 6.08
N SER A 127 -3.78 -9.53 6.27
CA SER A 127 -3.05 -8.34 6.73
C SER A 127 -3.10 -7.24 5.67
N THR A 128 -3.55 -6.07 6.07
CA THR A 128 -3.62 -4.88 5.21
C THR A 128 -2.26 -4.55 4.61
N ILE A 129 -1.18 -4.67 5.40
CA ILE A 129 0.19 -4.40 4.94
C ILE A 129 0.62 -5.42 3.88
N SER A 130 0.31 -6.70 4.08
CA SER A 130 0.61 -7.74 3.09
C SER A 130 -0.14 -7.50 1.78
N VAL A 131 -1.40 -7.06 1.85
CA VAL A 131 -2.19 -6.69 0.65
C VAL A 131 -1.57 -5.49 -0.06
N ILE A 132 -1.15 -4.45 0.68
CA ILE A 132 -0.48 -3.27 0.12
C ILE A 132 0.83 -3.66 -0.58
N LYS A 133 1.69 -4.44 0.07
CA LYS A 133 2.95 -4.93 -0.51
C LYS A 133 2.70 -5.79 -1.75
N LYS A 134 1.73 -6.70 -1.70
CA LYS A 134 1.32 -7.51 -2.85
C LYS A 134 0.90 -6.65 -4.04
N ASN A 135 0.06 -5.64 -3.82
CA ASN A 135 -0.40 -4.74 -4.87
C ASN A 135 0.77 -3.95 -5.48
N ALA A 136 1.70 -3.48 -4.65
CA ALA A 136 2.92 -2.82 -5.10
C ALA A 136 3.77 -3.72 -6.01
N CYS A 137 4.02 -4.96 -5.60
CA CYS A 137 4.76 -5.94 -6.41
C CYS A 137 4.06 -6.24 -7.75
N CYS A 138 2.73 -6.31 -7.77
CA CYS A 138 1.95 -6.49 -8.99
C CYS A 138 2.16 -5.33 -9.97
N ILE A 139 2.19 -4.09 -9.50
CA ILE A 139 2.41 -2.91 -10.35
C ILE A 139 3.85 -2.87 -10.85
N VAL A 140 4.82 -3.12 -9.96
CA VAL A 140 6.24 -3.21 -10.35
C VAL A 140 6.45 -4.26 -11.44
N ARG A 141 5.84 -5.45 -11.29
CA ARG A 141 5.92 -6.51 -12.32
C ARG A 141 5.33 -6.06 -13.66
N LYS A 142 4.22 -5.32 -13.64
CA LYS A 142 3.64 -4.76 -14.86
C LYS A 142 4.55 -3.71 -15.51
N CYS A 143 5.26 -2.90 -14.71
CA CYS A 143 6.26 -1.97 -15.22
C CYS A 143 7.40 -2.71 -15.92
N ILE A 144 7.96 -3.75 -15.28
CA ILE A 144 9.03 -4.58 -15.87
C ILE A 144 8.59 -5.23 -17.20
N ASN A 145 7.33 -5.66 -17.28
CA ASN A 145 6.78 -6.28 -18.47
C ASN A 145 6.29 -5.26 -19.53
N ASN A 146 6.51 -3.97 -19.35
CA ASN A 146 6.05 -2.89 -20.22
C ASN A 146 4.54 -2.92 -20.52
N THR A 147 3.73 -3.36 -19.53
CA THR A 147 2.26 -3.46 -19.66
C THR A 147 1.52 -2.27 -19.03
N ILE A 148 2.25 -1.26 -18.61
CA ILE A 148 1.74 0.02 -18.06
C ILE A 148 2.37 1.16 -18.86
N CYS A 149 1.80 2.38 -18.73
CA CYS A 149 2.29 3.59 -19.35
C CYS A 149 3.82 3.77 -19.20
N ASP A 150 4.50 4.14 -20.26
CA ASP A 150 5.97 4.29 -20.36
C ASP A 150 6.57 5.24 -19.32
N ASN A 151 5.78 6.21 -18.85
CA ASN A 151 6.22 7.09 -17.78
C ASN A 151 6.54 6.37 -16.46
N PHE A 152 6.00 5.17 -16.24
CA PHE A 152 6.29 4.36 -15.07
C PHE A 152 7.36 3.29 -15.34
N THR A 153 7.43 2.75 -16.55
CA THR A 153 8.36 1.66 -16.90
C THR A 153 9.81 2.07 -16.72
N LYS A 154 10.16 3.28 -17.12
CA LYS A 154 11.51 3.85 -17.01
C LYS A 154 12.07 3.93 -15.57
N TYR A 155 11.23 3.77 -14.56
CA TYR A 155 11.66 3.82 -13.16
C TYR A 155 12.05 2.45 -12.60
N PHE A 156 11.75 1.36 -13.31
CA PHE A 156 11.97 -0.01 -12.81
C PHE A 156 12.82 -0.82 -13.79
N GLU A 157 14.06 -0.37 -13.97
CA GLU A 157 15.04 -1.06 -14.82
C GLU A 157 15.59 -2.30 -14.09
N LEU A 158 15.66 -3.41 -14.83
CA LEU A 158 16.31 -4.61 -14.33
C LEU A 158 17.81 -4.39 -14.22
N PHE A 159 18.41 -5.01 -13.24
CA PHE A 159 19.85 -4.99 -13.05
C PHE A 159 20.47 -5.95 -14.08
N GLU A 160 21.20 -5.41 -15.05
CA GLU A 160 22.03 -6.19 -15.96
C GLU A 160 23.42 -6.37 -15.32
N HIS A 161 23.78 -7.61 -15.03
CA HIS A 161 25.10 -7.98 -14.55
C HIS A 161 25.76 -8.89 -15.57
N ASP A 162 27.05 -8.68 -15.82
CA ASP A 162 27.87 -9.54 -16.66
C ASP A 162 28.02 -10.96 -16.05
N VAL A 163 27.82 -11.09 -14.75
CA VAL A 163 27.83 -12.35 -14.02
C VAL A 163 26.46 -12.57 -13.36
N ASN A 164 25.69 -13.49 -13.91
CA ASN A 164 24.42 -13.93 -13.36
C ASN A 164 24.66 -14.77 -12.08
N THR A 165 24.78 -14.12 -10.93
CA THR A 165 24.71 -14.82 -9.66
C THR A 165 23.26 -15.21 -9.36
N ARG A 166 23.06 -16.39 -8.72
CA ARG A 166 21.71 -16.91 -8.42
C ARG A 166 20.79 -15.91 -7.70
N ASN A 167 21.34 -14.96 -6.95
CA ASN A 167 20.57 -13.96 -6.20
C ASN A 167 20.20 -12.70 -7.00
N ASN A 168 20.94 -12.37 -8.05
CA ASN A 168 20.76 -11.11 -8.79
C ASN A 168 19.79 -11.20 -9.98
N CYS A 169 19.31 -12.42 -10.28
CA CYS A 169 18.40 -12.64 -11.41
C CYS A 169 17.09 -11.84 -11.25
N LYS A 170 16.76 -11.03 -12.24
CA LYS A 170 15.55 -10.17 -12.27
C LYS A 170 15.39 -9.24 -11.04
N MET A 171 16.48 -8.75 -10.49
CA MET A 171 16.44 -7.66 -9.52
C MET A 171 16.31 -6.30 -10.21
N ILE A 172 15.69 -5.36 -9.53
CA ILE A 172 15.55 -3.98 -10.01
C ILE A 172 16.70 -3.15 -9.44
N ARG A 173 17.28 -2.30 -10.28
CA ARG A 173 18.26 -1.32 -9.85
C ARG A 173 17.62 -0.34 -8.86
N LEU A 174 18.10 -0.32 -7.63
CA LEU A 174 17.63 0.66 -6.64
C LEU A 174 18.19 2.04 -6.98
N PRO A 175 17.33 3.08 -7.04
CA PRO A 175 17.79 4.43 -7.30
C PRO A 175 18.69 4.93 -6.15
N LYS A 176 19.75 5.66 -6.50
CA LYS A 176 20.61 6.35 -5.53
C LYS A 176 19.88 7.58 -5.00
N VAL A 177 19.26 7.49 -3.83
CA VAL A 177 18.50 8.58 -3.22
C VAL A 177 19.21 9.09 -1.95
N LYS A 178 19.43 10.41 -1.87
CA LYS A 178 20.06 11.06 -0.72
C LYS A 178 19.04 11.47 0.35
N LEU A 179 17.82 11.83 -0.07
CA LEU A 179 16.79 12.36 0.82
C LEU A 179 15.88 11.24 1.33
N GLU A 180 15.57 11.28 2.63
CA GLU A 180 14.62 10.35 3.27
C GLU A 180 13.23 10.40 2.61
N PHE A 181 12.81 11.58 2.15
CA PHE A 181 11.56 11.74 1.39
C PHE A 181 11.56 10.92 0.09
N ALA A 182 12.68 10.90 -0.65
CA ALA A 182 12.78 10.12 -1.88
C ALA A 182 12.82 8.60 -1.62
N ARG A 183 13.36 8.16 -0.47
CA ARG A 183 13.31 6.75 -0.04
C ARG A 183 11.89 6.28 0.25
N LYS A 184 10.99 7.20 0.60
CA LYS A 184 9.57 6.90 0.83
C LYS A 184 8.76 6.84 -0.46
N SER A 185 9.28 7.28 -1.60
CA SER A 185 8.57 7.21 -2.87
C SER A 185 8.29 5.76 -3.29
N PHE A 186 7.22 5.56 -4.09
CA PHE A 186 6.92 4.24 -4.67
C PHE A 186 8.08 3.71 -5.52
N TYR A 187 8.76 4.60 -6.22
CA TYR A 187 9.92 4.29 -7.03
C TYR A 187 11.02 3.55 -6.26
N TYR A 188 11.37 4.00 -5.05
CA TYR A 188 12.36 3.33 -4.20
C TYR A 188 11.76 2.16 -3.41
N SER A 189 10.65 2.40 -2.71
CA SER A 189 10.04 1.40 -1.81
C SER A 189 9.44 0.22 -2.57
N GLY A 190 8.85 0.46 -3.75
CA GLY A 190 8.34 -0.59 -4.62
C GLY A 190 9.44 -1.50 -5.16
N ALA A 191 10.54 -0.91 -5.66
CA ALA A 191 11.71 -1.67 -6.10
C ALA A 191 12.31 -2.50 -4.96
N LYS A 192 12.45 -1.91 -3.76
CA LYS A 192 12.97 -2.61 -2.58
C LYS A 192 12.10 -3.81 -2.21
N ILE A 193 10.78 -3.63 -2.09
CA ILE A 193 9.84 -4.71 -1.73
C ILE A 193 9.86 -5.82 -2.80
N TYR A 194 9.96 -5.46 -4.08
CA TYR A 194 10.05 -6.43 -5.16
C TYR A 194 11.35 -7.25 -5.09
N ASN A 195 12.48 -6.63 -4.77
CA ASN A 195 13.77 -7.30 -4.62
C ASN A 195 13.84 -8.23 -3.41
N GLU A 196 13.01 -7.98 -2.38
CA GLU A 196 12.87 -8.84 -1.20
C GLU A 196 12.09 -10.14 -1.50
N LEU A 197 11.44 -10.25 -2.68
CA LEU A 197 10.71 -11.47 -3.06
C LEU A 197 11.68 -12.63 -3.32
N PRO A 198 11.28 -13.87 -2.97
CA PRO A 198 12.01 -15.07 -3.35
C PRO A 198 12.27 -15.15 -4.85
N LEU A 199 13.41 -15.75 -5.23
CA LEU A 199 13.84 -15.88 -6.62
C LEU A 199 12.75 -16.53 -7.49
N ILE A 200 12.14 -17.60 -7.01
CA ILE A 200 11.10 -18.35 -7.73
C ILE A 200 9.91 -17.46 -8.15
N ILE A 201 9.58 -16.46 -7.33
CA ILE A 201 8.50 -15.51 -7.65
C ILE A 201 8.98 -14.52 -8.71
N ARG A 202 10.19 -13.95 -8.55
CA ARG A 202 10.76 -12.98 -9.48
C ARG A 202 11.01 -13.56 -10.88
N THR A 203 11.35 -14.85 -10.95
CA THR A 203 11.65 -15.55 -12.23
C THR A 203 10.44 -16.19 -12.89
N SER A 204 9.25 -16.13 -12.27
CA SER A 204 8.03 -16.67 -12.88
C SER A 204 7.84 -16.14 -14.30
N GLU A 205 7.46 -16.99 -15.23
CA GLU A 205 7.33 -16.65 -16.66
C GLU A 205 6.07 -15.81 -16.91
N SER A 206 4.91 -16.29 -16.44
CA SER A 206 3.65 -15.61 -16.67
C SER A 206 3.27 -14.66 -15.51
N TYR A 207 2.52 -13.60 -15.86
CA TYR A 207 1.96 -12.71 -14.84
C TYR A 207 0.91 -13.40 -13.94
N ILE A 208 0.24 -14.42 -14.48
CA ILE A 208 -0.75 -15.21 -13.74
C ILE A 208 -0.05 -16.04 -12.67
N ASP A 209 1.01 -16.74 -13.01
CA ASP A 209 1.82 -17.54 -12.06
C ASP A 209 2.48 -16.65 -11.01
N PHE A 210 3.02 -15.49 -11.45
CA PHE A 210 3.52 -14.48 -10.52
C PHE A 210 2.48 -14.10 -9.46
N LYS A 211 1.24 -13.79 -9.87
CA LYS A 211 0.17 -13.43 -8.93
C LYS A 211 -0.21 -14.56 -8.00
N LYS A 212 -0.20 -15.81 -8.49
CA LYS A 212 -0.51 -17.00 -7.69
C LYS A 212 0.55 -17.21 -6.62
N LEU A 213 1.83 -17.27 -7.00
CA LEU A 213 2.94 -17.43 -6.08
C LEU A 213 3.04 -16.27 -5.07
N LEU A 214 2.81 -15.05 -5.53
CA LEU A 214 2.80 -13.85 -4.69
C LEU A 214 1.67 -13.90 -3.64
N LYS A 215 0.50 -14.40 -4.02
CA LYS A 215 -0.64 -14.58 -3.09
C LYS A 215 -0.31 -15.60 -2.00
N GLU A 216 0.35 -16.68 -2.35
CA GLU A 216 0.80 -17.71 -1.42
C GLU A 216 1.90 -17.15 -0.49
N HIS A 217 2.92 -16.52 -1.03
CA HIS A 217 4.01 -15.91 -0.26
C HIS A 217 3.50 -14.95 0.83
N PHE A 218 2.61 -14.05 0.50
CA PHE A 218 2.05 -13.13 1.48
C PHE A 218 1.02 -13.75 2.44
N LYS A 219 0.48 -14.94 2.14
CA LYS A 219 -0.29 -15.73 3.11
C LYS A 219 0.62 -16.38 4.15
N TRP A 220 1.77 -16.94 3.74
CA TRP A 220 2.73 -17.63 4.61
C TRP A 220 3.41 -16.68 5.61
N ILE A 221 3.71 -15.45 5.22
CA ILE A 221 4.30 -14.45 6.13
C ILE A 221 3.39 -14.20 7.35
N LEU A 222 2.08 -14.34 7.20
CA LEU A 222 1.13 -14.21 8.30
C LEU A 222 1.20 -15.37 9.31
N THR A 223 1.66 -16.53 8.88
CA THR A 223 1.75 -17.73 9.74
C THR A 223 3.03 -17.74 10.55
N ILE A 224 4.12 -17.19 10.03
CA ILE A 224 5.45 -17.20 10.67
C ILE A 224 5.60 -16.12 11.75
N LEU A 225 4.85 -15.01 11.68
CA LEU A 225 4.93 -13.91 12.67
C LEU A 225 4.15 -14.19 13.98
N ILE A 226 3.70 -15.42 14.22
CA ILE A 226 2.88 -15.81 15.38
C ILE A 226 3.56 -16.89 16.25
N PHE A 227 4.86 -17.13 16.01
CA PHE A 227 5.72 -17.95 16.89
C PHE A 227 6.79 -17.07 17.55
#